data_6b5321e496bb3ab5b52fad2129390dc0
#
_entry.id   6b5321e496bb3ab5b52fad2129390dc0
#
_cell.length_a   1.000
_cell.length_b   1.000
_cell.length_c   1.000
_cell.angle_alpha   90.00
_cell.angle_beta   90.00
_cell.angle_gamma   90.00
#
_symmetry.space_group_name_H-M   'P 1'
#
loop_
_entity.id
_entity.type
_entity.pdbx_description
1 polymer ?
#
loop_
_entity_poly.entity_id
_entity_poly.type
_entity_poly.pdbx_seq_one_letter_code
_entity_poly.pdbx_strand_id
1 'polypeptide(L)' 'MKATSLISRHASQDRQASLISSAANLFAAKGFKGTTTKEIAKAAGVSEALVFKYFPTKRALYTAILAEK' A
#
# COMPACT_ATOMS: atom_id res chain seq x y z
N MET A 1 25.13 -3.10 -8.01
CA MET A 1 24.48 -3.19 -8.34
C MET A 1 23.62 -2.33 -8.81
N LYS A 2 23.21 -2.37 -9.67
CA LYS A 2 22.30 -1.71 -10.22
C LYS A 2 21.26 -1.25 -9.39
N ALA A 3 21.15 -1.79 -8.39
CA ALA A 3 20.02 -1.51 -7.55
C ALA A 3 19.90 -0.07 -7.16
N THR A 4 20.97 0.60 -7.00
CA THR A 4 20.90 1.96 -6.51
C THR A 4 20.13 2.90 -7.41
N SER A 5 20.41 2.89 -8.66
CA SER A 5 19.72 3.81 -9.53
C SER A 5 18.29 3.40 -9.72
N LEU A 6 18.02 2.12 -9.65
CA LEU A 6 16.66 1.68 -9.76
C LEU A 6 15.80 2.14 -8.60
N ILE A 7 16.37 2.15 -7.42
CA ILE A 7 15.63 2.58 -6.27
C ILE A 7 15.17 4.00 -6.44
N SER A 8 16.03 4.86 -6.88
CA SER A 8 15.68 6.24 -7.04
C SER A 8 14.55 6.41 -8.05
N ARG A 9 14.64 5.73 -9.17
CA ARG A 9 13.67 5.89 -10.19
C ARG A 9 12.33 5.27 -9.88
N HIS A 10 12.31 4.25 -9.06
CA HIS A 10 11.08 3.54 -8.76
C HIS A 10 10.54 3.83 -7.37
N ALA A 11 10.90 4.93 -6.78
CA ALA A 11 10.45 5.24 -5.43
C ALA A 11 8.94 5.23 -5.28
N SER A 12 8.23 5.79 -6.26
CA SER A 12 6.77 5.82 -6.21
C SER A 12 6.18 4.44 -6.32
N GLN A 13 6.74 3.63 -7.21
CA GLN A 13 6.24 2.27 -7.38
C GLN A 13 6.54 1.44 -6.15
N ASP A 14 7.68 1.67 -5.51
CA ASP A 14 8.03 0.95 -4.31
C ASP A 14 7.08 1.29 -3.18
N ARG A 15 6.68 2.56 -3.07
CA ARG A 15 5.74 2.95 -2.07
C ARG A 15 4.38 2.35 -2.33
N GLN A 16 3.95 2.36 -3.58
CA GLN A 16 2.68 1.79 -3.93
C GLN A 16 2.66 0.31 -3.63
N ALA A 17 3.72 -0.41 -3.99
CA ALA A 17 3.82 -1.83 -3.72
C ALA A 17 3.82 -2.10 -2.22
N SER A 18 4.48 -1.26 -1.45
CA SER A 18 4.52 -1.40 -0.01
C SER A 18 3.13 -1.21 0.59
N LEU A 19 2.37 -0.24 0.09
CA LEU A 19 1.01 -0.02 0.55
C LEU A 19 0.14 -1.23 0.24
N ILE A 20 0.25 -1.77 -0.95
CA ILE A 20 -0.54 -2.92 -1.35
C ILE A 20 -0.19 -4.12 -0.48
N SER A 21 1.09 -4.35 -0.25
CA SER A 21 1.54 -5.46 0.56
C SER A 21 1.05 -5.34 2.01
N SER A 22 1.18 -4.15 2.60
CA SER A 22 0.73 -3.92 3.96
C SER A 22 -0.77 -4.09 4.08
N ALA A 23 -1.51 -3.56 3.10
CA ALA A 23 -2.95 -3.68 3.11
C ALA A 23 -3.39 -5.13 2.95
N ALA A 24 -2.73 -5.87 2.08
CA ALA A 24 -3.08 -7.27 1.86
C ALA A 24 -2.90 -8.06 3.14
N ASN A 25 -1.83 -7.81 3.87
CA ASN A 25 -1.59 -8.51 5.11
C ASN A 25 -2.66 -8.17 6.16
N LEU A 26 -3.04 -6.90 6.25
CA LEU A 26 -4.04 -6.49 7.21
C LEU A 26 -5.42 -7.00 6.84
N PHE A 27 -5.77 -6.96 5.56
CA PHE A 27 -7.06 -7.48 5.12
C PHE A 27 -7.14 -8.99 5.38
N ALA A 28 -6.04 -9.69 5.19
CA ALA A 28 -6.03 -11.13 5.44
C ALA A 28 -6.20 -11.42 6.92
N ALA A 29 -5.63 -10.59 7.77
CA ALA A 29 -5.71 -10.82 9.20
C ALA A 29 -6.99 -10.32 9.84
N LYS A 30 -7.50 -9.18 9.39
CA LYS A 30 -8.62 -8.51 10.03
C LYS A 30 -9.87 -8.36 9.17
N GLY A 31 -9.75 -8.66 7.91
CA GLY A 31 -10.86 -8.50 6.98
C GLY A 31 -10.96 -7.07 6.48
N PHE A 32 -11.74 -6.89 5.42
CA PHE A 32 -11.88 -5.57 4.82
C PHE A 32 -12.49 -4.58 5.82
N LYS A 33 -13.55 -4.97 6.49
CA LYS A 33 -14.21 -4.08 7.42
C LYS A 33 -13.39 -3.80 8.67
N GLY A 34 -12.55 -4.74 9.04
CA GLY A 34 -11.75 -4.59 10.25
C GLY A 34 -10.45 -3.83 10.04
N THR A 35 -10.15 -3.45 8.82
CA THR A 35 -8.90 -2.77 8.49
C THR A 35 -9.19 -1.32 8.13
N THR A 36 -8.42 -0.39 8.69
CA THR A 36 -8.58 1.02 8.36
C THR A 36 -7.40 1.52 7.56
N THR A 37 -7.62 2.61 6.81
CA THR A 37 -6.53 3.21 6.05
C THR A 37 -5.44 3.75 6.98
N LYS A 38 -5.82 4.15 8.18
CA LYS A 38 -4.85 4.61 9.15
C LYS A 38 -3.90 3.48 9.55
N GLU A 39 -4.44 2.30 9.75
CA GLU A 39 -3.61 1.14 10.08
C GLU A 39 -2.69 0.77 8.93
N ILE A 40 -3.21 0.86 7.73
CA ILE A 40 -2.42 0.56 6.54
C ILE A 40 -1.25 1.52 6.43
N ALA A 41 -1.53 2.81 6.64
CA ALA A 41 -0.48 3.82 6.58
C ALA A 41 0.60 3.54 7.61
N LYS A 42 0.17 3.21 8.81
CA LYS A 42 1.11 2.92 9.89
C LYS A 42 1.96 1.70 9.56
N ALA A 43 1.35 0.66 9.06
CA ALA A 43 2.07 -0.56 8.71
C ALA A 43 3.06 -0.32 7.58
N ALA A 44 2.71 0.54 6.65
CA ALA A 44 3.58 0.85 5.52
C ALA A 44 4.63 1.92 5.85
N GLY A 45 4.51 2.54 7.01
CA GLY A 45 5.46 3.58 7.41
C GLY A 45 5.27 4.90 6.69
N VAL A 46 4.04 5.22 6.30
CA VAL A 46 3.75 6.46 5.59
C VAL A 46 2.57 7.17 6.24
N SER A 47 2.31 8.39 5.81
CA SER A 47 1.17 9.14 6.33
C SER A 47 -0.11 8.66 5.66
N GLU A 48 -1.23 8.88 6.34
CA GLU A 48 -2.52 8.54 5.76
C GLU A 48 -2.77 9.38 4.51
N ALA A 49 -2.32 10.62 4.51
CA ALA A 49 -2.46 11.48 3.34
C ALA A 49 -1.78 10.85 2.12
N LEU A 50 -0.64 10.22 2.33
CA LEU A 50 0.05 9.58 1.23
C LEU A 50 -0.73 8.38 0.73
N VAL A 51 -1.37 7.64 1.62
CA VAL A 51 -2.20 6.51 1.20
C VAL A 51 -3.30 7.02 0.27
N PHE A 52 -3.98 8.09 0.66
CA PHE A 52 -5.06 8.62 -0.15
C PHE A 52 -4.57 9.21 -1.46
N LYS A 53 -3.31 9.61 -1.53
CA LYS A 53 -2.76 10.10 -2.77
C LYS A 53 -2.71 8.98 -3.81
N TYR A 54 -2.35 7.78 -3.39
CA TYR A 54 -2.27 6.66 -4.31
C TYR A 54 -3.60 5.92 -4.45
N PHE A 55 -4.36 5.84 -3.37
CA PHE A 55 -5.61 5.08 -3.37
C PHE A 55 -6.65 5.89 -2.62
N PRO A 56 -7.56 6.52 -3.34
CA PRO A 56 -8.52 7.44 -2.71
C PRO A 56 -9.43 6.82 -1.67
N THR A 57 -9.66 5.52 -1.75
CA THR A 57 -10.51 4.85 -0.76
C THR A 57 -9.91 3.51 -0.39
N LYS A 58 -10.40 2.96 0.71
CA LYS A 58 -9.98 1.62 1.13
C LYS A 58 -10.38 0.59 0.07
N ARG A 59 -11.51 0.80 -0.55
CA ARG A 59 -11.98 -0.11 -1.60
C ARG A 59 -11.04 -0.07 -2.82
N ALA A 60 -10.55 1.10 -3.18
CA ALA A 60 -9.62 1.21 -4.29
C ALA A 60 -8.36 0.39 -4.02
N LEU A 61 -7.90 0.44 -2.78
CA LEU A 61 -6.73 -0.32 -2.38
C LEU A 61 -7.02 -1.82 -2.44
N TYR A 62 -8.18 -2.21 -1.96
CA TYR A 62 -8.58 -3.61 -1.99
C TYR A 62 -8.66 -4.12 -3.43
N THR A 63 -9.24 -3.32 -4.31
CA THR A 63 -9.34 -3.67 -5.71
C THR A 63 -7.96 -3.85 -6.35
N ALA A 64 -7.02 -2.98 -5.97
CA ALA A 64 -5.66 -3.08 -6.49
C ALA A 64 -5.02 -4.39 -6.05
N ILE A 65 -5.29 -4.82 -4.83
CA ILE A 65 -4.76 -6.08 -4.32
C ILE A 65 -5.29 -7.25 -5.15
N LEU A 66 -6.59 -7.22 -5.43
CA LEU A 66 -7.19 -8.30 -6.20
C LEU A 66 -6.66 -8.34 -7.63
N ALA A 67 -6.30 -7.20 -8.17
CA ALA A 67 -5.79 -7.13 -9.52
C ALA A 67 -4.33 -7.59 -9.62
N GLU A 68 -3.62 -7.57 -8.50
CA GLU A 68 -2.25 -7.99 -8.50
C GLU A 68 -2.18 -9.47 -8.50
N LYS A 69 -1.48 -10.05 -9.36
CA LYS A 69 -1.38 -11.48 -9.33
C LYS A 69 0.04 -11.94 -9.37
#